data_62ee1b07f0d4aa7a880d8c997bd56d8a
#
_entry.id   62ee1b07f0d4aa7a880d8c997bd56d8a
#
_cell.length_a   1.000
_cell.length_b   1.000
_cell.length_c   1.000
_cell.angle_alpha   90.00
_cell.angle_beta   90.00
_cell.angle_gamma   90.00
#
_symmetry.space_group_name_H-M   'P 1'
#
loop_
_entity.id
_entity.type
_entity.pdbx_description
1 polymer ?
#
loop_
_entity_poly.entity_id
_entity_poly.type
_entity_poly.pdbx_seq_one_letter_code
_entity_poly.pdbx_strand_id
1 'polypeptide(L)'
;MIGALALTFTSCTKEGCMDPTALNYSEEAKKDDGSCEYEQGPAYTIPSTYIFTDADGNSTVSYTGQTDRLNQLREMVVLMKSGNSGDVAAQDLKDMFANVGGNGNGNFTFTSTKQLKDKCFDLDQDLFEAWMDSLANSSVHHANTASNGHAGTLSIGTSTYFFDENGIEYVQLIEKGLMGAVFMHQALNVYFGPGKMDVDNTTAVDPANGKYYTEMEHHFDEAFGYFGVDIDFPNTIPSDFWGKYSNSQDALLNCNSDMMDNFRMGRAAITGNVLADRDAVILAIRTEWEDISAYQAIDYLDQAIASFGSDDAKFLHVLSEAYAFAWNLRYAPVETRRMNPTEHSALMALFNSNFWDMSISDINAIKSALQAKY
;
A
#
# COMPACT_ATOMS: atom_id res chain seq x y z
N MET A 1 88.11 21.83 -3.10
CA MET A 1 87.19 20.86 -2.43
C MET A 1 85.76 21.44 -2.57
N ILE A 2 84.98 20.87 -3.46
CA ILE A 2 83.57 21.28 -3.67
C ILE A 2 82.75 20.28 -2.86
N GLY A 3 82.13 20.73 -1.76
CA GLY A 3 81.22 19.93 -0.95
C GLY A 3 79.85 19.78 -1.60
N ALA A 4 79.46 18.55 -1.95
CA ALA A 4 78.14 18.24 -2.43
C ALA A 4 77.15 18.20 -1.26
N LEU A 5 76.18 19.08 -1.23
CA LEU A 5 75.06 19.08 -0.31
C LEU A 5 74.00 18.04 -0.75
N ALA A 6 73.89 16.92 -0.07
CA ALA A 6 72.86 15.94 -0.34
C ALA A 6 71.54 16.43 0.30
N LEU A 7 70.60 16.81 -0.56
CA LEU A 7 69.18 17.04 -0.17
C LEU A 7 68.48 15.69 0.02
N THR A 8 68.21 15.31 1.24
CA THR A 8 67.33 14.18 1.57
C THR A 8 65.86 14.62 1.47
N PHE A 9 65.17 14.19 0.42
CA PHE A 9 63.73 14.31 0.35
C PHE A 9 63.11 13.26 1.28
N THR A 10 62.65 13.66 2.44
CA THR A 10 61.73 12.84 3.22
C THR A 10 60.38 12.82 2.51
N SER A 11 60.07 11.74 1.80
CA SER A 11 58.73 11.48 1.31
C SER A 11 57.81 11.30 2.52
N CYS A 12 56.97 12.28 2.79
CA CYS A 12 55.89 12.16 3.77
C CYS A 12 54.86 11.17 3.19
N THR A 13 54.84 9.93 3.69
CA THR A 13 53.81 8.96 3.32
C THR A 13 52.49 9.47 3.89
N LYS A 14 51.49 9.73 3.06
CA LYS A 14 50.18 10.17 3.53
C LYS A 14 49.52 9.01 4.25
N GLU A 15 49.22 9.19 5.53
CA GLU A 15 48.51 8.24 6.38
C GLU A 15 47.00 8.60 6.36
N GLY A 16 46.10 7.59 6.50
CA GLY A 16 44.65 7.73 6.55
C GLY A 16 43.96 6.37 6.39
N CYS A 17 42.64 6.34 6.52
CA CYS A 17 41.86 5.12 6.31
C CYS A 17 42.01 4.58 4.88
N MET A 18 42.40 3.31 4.74
CA MET A 18 42.57 2.62 3.47
C MET A 18 41.45 1.60 3.16
N ASP A 19 40.45 1.47 4.03
CA ASP A 19 39.32 0.58 3.80
C ASP A 19 38.23 1.31 2.93
N PRO A 20 37.95 0.84 1.69
CA PRO A 20 36.96 1.46 0.81
C PRO A 20 35.53 1.44 1.38
N THR A 21 35.25 0.64 2.41
CA THR A 21 33.92 0.57 3.06
C THR A 21 33.77 1.56 4.20
N ALA A 22 34.84 2.25 4.60
CA ALA A 22 34.81 3.24 5.67
C ALA A 22 34.32 4.60 5.18
N LEU A 23 33.61 5.34 6.06
CA LEU A 23 33.05 6.68 5.77
C LEU A 23 34.14 7.71 5.46
N ASN A 24 35.33 7.56 6.04
CA ASN A 24 36.48 8.45 5.88
C ASN A 24 37.59 7.83 5.02
N TYR A 25 37.24 6.89 4.11
CA TYR A 25 38.19 6.33 3.15
C TYR A 25 38.95 7.42 2.40
N SER A 26 40.25 7.27 2.28
CA SER A 26 41.12 8.17 1.53
C SER A 26 41.90 7.44 0.45
N GLU A 27 41.54 7.64 -0.79
CA GLU A 27 42.24 7.09 -1.98
C GLU A 27 43.72 7.52 -2.03
N GLU A 28 44.03 8.64 -1.40
CA GLU A 28 45.39 9.19 -1.40
C GLU A 28 46.29 8.61 -0.26
N ALA A 29 45.70 7.91 0.72
CA ALA A 29 46.47 7.27 1.80
C ALA A 29 47.34 6.15 1.21
N LYS A 30 48.59 6.09 1.69
CA LYS A 30 49.57 5.05 1.33
C LYS A 30 49.94 4.18 2.53
N LYS A 31 49.43 4.52 3.71
CA LYS A 31 49.55 3.77 4.93
C LYS A 31 48.29 3.95 5.76
N ASP A 32 47.73 2.82 6.20
CA ASP A 32 46.63 2.82 7.12
C ASP A 32 47.06 3.30 8.49
N ASP A 33 46.36 4.29 9.04
CA ASP A 33 46.62 4.87 10.36
C ASP A 33 45.64 4.37 11.42
N GLY A 34 44.75 3.44 11.08
CA GLY A 34 43.71 2.92 11.95
C GLY A 34 42.56 3.88 12.25
N SER A 35 42.46 4.97 11.50
CA SER A 35 41.43 6.00 11.67
C SER A 35 40.11 5.66 10.97
N CYS A 36 39.93 4.44 10.39
CA CYS A 36 38.71 4.08 9.68
C CYS A 36 37.49 4.23 10.56
N GLU A 37 36.55 5.04 10.07
CA GLU A 37 35.23 5.24 10.67
C GLU A 37 34.20 4.47 9.82
N TYR A 38 33.38 3.67 10.48
CA TYR A 38 32.32 2.91 9.84
C TYR A 38 30.97 3.44 10.29
N GLU A 39 29.94 3.30 9.42
CA GLU A 39 28.58 3.55 9.87
C GLU A 39 28.31 2.73 11.12
N GLN A 40 28.00 3.42 12.19
CA GLN A 40 27.45 2.77 13.38
C GLN A 40 26.05 2.29 12.98
N GLY A 41 25.78 1.00 13.15
CA GLY A 41 24.44 0.49 13.04
C GLY A 41 23.46 1.26 13.94
N PRO A 42 22.14 1.18 13.72
CA PRO A 42 21.18 1.93 14.50
C PRO A 42 21.36 1.66 16.00
N ALA A 43 21.17 2.70 16.81
CA ALA A 43 21.30 2.64 18.28
C ALA A 43 20.21 1.76 18.95
N TYR A 44 19.47 0.98 18.17
CA TYR A 44 18.36 0.10 18.56
C TYR A 44 18.44 -1.23 17.80
N THR A 45 17.81 -2.27 18.35
CA THR A 45 17.74 -3.59 17.71
C THR A 45 16.49 -3.71 16.83
N ILE A 46 16.67 -4.11 15.58
CA ILE A 46 15.58 -4.40 14.67
C ILE A 46 15.22 -5.90 14.79
N PRO A 47 13.99 -6.26 15.22
CA PRO A 47 13.60 -7.67 15.33
C PRO A 47 13.40 -8.31 13.95
N SER A 48 13.52 -9.64 13.87
CA SER A 48 13.34 -10.40 12.62
C SER A 48 11.88 -10.53 12.19
N THR A 49 10.94 -10.26 13.10
CA THR A 49 9.48 -10.26 12.87
C THR A 49 8.88 -9.01 13.49
N TYR A 50 7.63 -8.65 13.15
CA TYR A 50 6.96 -7.47 13.72
C TYR A 50 6.44 -7.76 15.15
N ILE A 51 7.38 -8.07 16.05
CA ILE A 51 7.12 -8.34 17.47
C ILE A 51 7.95 -7.36 18.30
N PHE A 52 7.26 -6.58 19.14
CA PHE A 52 7.90 -5.61 20.04
C PHE A 52 7.34 -5.79 21.45
N THR A 53 8.22 -5.74 22.44
CA THR A 53 7.88 -5.91 23.86
C THR A 53 8.55 -4.84 24.71
N ASP A 54 7.94 -4.54 25.85
CA ASP A 54 8.59 -3.77 26.90
C ASP A 54 9.67 -4.59 27.64
N ALA A 55 10.29 -4.00 28.64
CA ALA A 55 11.36 -4.65 29.43
C ALA A 55 10.86 -5.86 30.24
N ASP A 56 9.55 -5.92 30.52
CA ASP A 56 8.90 -7.00 31.28
C ASP A 56 8.38 -8.11 30.35
N GLY A 57 8.52 -7.96 29.02
CA GLY A 57 8.09 -8.91 28.01
C GLY A 57 6.63 -8.78 27.56
N ASN A 58 5.94 -7.69 27.97
CA ASN A 58 4.57 -7.43 27.50
C ASN A 58 4.59 -6.88 26.07
N SER A 59 3.64 -7.31 25.25
CA SER A 59 3.52 -6.79 23.88
C SER A 59 3.23 -5.30 23.87
N THR A 60 3.98 -4.55 23.08
CA THR A 60 3.74 -3.12 22.82
C THR A 60 3.16 -2.90 21.43
N VAL A 61 2.66 -3.95 20.74
CA VAL A 61 2.04 -3.88 19.41
C VAL A 61 0.52 -3.93 19.51
N SER A 62 -0.17 -3.02 18.81
CA SER A 62 -1.64 -2.99 18.81
C SER A 62 -2.21 -2.37 17.53
N TYR A 63 -2.90 -3.18 16.71
CA TYR A 63 -3.61 -2.76 15.48
C TYR A 63 -4.91 -3.54 15.24
N THR A 64 -5.59 -3.98 16.29
CA THR A 64 -6.82 -4.79 16.18
C THR A 64 -7.94 -4.08 15.40
N GLY A 65 -8.03 -2.75 15.50
CA GLY A 65 -9.03 -1.98 14.77
C GLY A 65 -8.82 -2.00 13.24
N GLN A 66 -7.58 -2.14 12.79
CA GLN A 66 -7.23 -2.28 11.38
C GLN A 66 -7.60 -3.69 10.89
N THR A 67 -7.30 -4.71 11.69
CA THR A 67 -7.72 -6.10 11.42
C THR A 67 -9.24 -6.20 11.25
N ASP A 68 -10.01 -5.54 12.11
CA ASP A 68 -11.47 -5.50 11.98
C ASP A 68 -11.92 -4.91 10.64
N ARG A 69 -11.31 -3.81 10.19
CA ARG A 69 -11.66 -3.18 8.90
C ARG A 69 -11.24 -4.00 7.69
N LEU A 70 -10.11 -4.69 7.76
CA LEU A 70 -9.74 -5.68 6.74
C LEU A 70 -10.79 -6.78 6.65
N ASN A 71 -11.26 -7.31 7.79
CA ASN A 71 -12.30 -8.33 7.83
C ASN A 71 -13.65 -7.79 7.32
N GLN A 72 -14.00 -6.55 7.64
CA GLN A 72 -15.21 -5.91 7.09
C GLN A 72 -15.15 -5.84 5.57
N LEU A 73 -14.03 -5.43 4.98
CA LEU A 73 -13.90 -5.40 3.52
C LEU A 73 -13.93 -6.81 2.92
N ARG A 74 -13.31 -7.82 3.56
CA ARG A 74 -13.40 -9.23 3.10
C ARG A 74 -14.85 -9.71 2.99
N GLU A 75 -15.65 -9.48 4.03
CA GLU A 75 -17.05 -9.90 4.03
C GLU A 75 -17.91 -9.06 3.07
N MET A 76 -17.62 -7.76 2.90
CA MET A 76 -18.24 -6.96 1.83
C MET A 76 -17.96 -7.53 0.45
N VAL A 77 -16.71 -7.95 0.17
CA VAL A 77 -16.33 -8.57 -1.10
C VAL A 77 -17.10 -9.87 -1.35
N VAL A 78 -17.33 -10.67 -0.30
CA VAL A 78 -18.17 -11.88 -0.41
C VAL A 78 -19.59 -11.53 -0.80
N LEU A 79 -20.20 -10.51 -0.17
CA LEU A 79 -21.55 -10.06 -0.52
C LEU A 79 -21.58 -9.49 -1.95
N MET A 80 -20.62 -8.63 -2.31
CA MET A 80 -20.56 -8.06 -3.66
C MET A 80 -20.45 -9.16 -4.73
N LYS A 81 -19.63 -10.16 -4.53
CA LYS A 81 -19.46 -11.30 -5.47
C LYS A 81 -20.67 -12.20 -5.56
N SER A 82 -21.60 -12.18 -4.60
CA SER A 82 -22.87 -12.91 -4.73
C SER A 82 -23.74 -12.38 -5.88
N GLY A 83 -23.50 -11.14 -6.32
CA GLY A 83 -24.08 -10.53 -7.52
C GLY A 83 -23.81 -11.29 -8.82
N ASN A 84 -22.83 -12.21 -8.85
CA ASN A 84 -22.59 -13.11 -9.99
C ASN A 84 -23.73 -14.11 -10.24
N SER A 85 -24.62 -14.33 -9.26
CA SER A 85 -25.67 -15.36 -9.33
C SER A 85 -26.98 -14.95 -8.64
N GLY A 86 -27.08 -13.72 -8.16
CA GLY A 86 -28.28 -13.20 -7.49
C GLY A 86 -28.24 -11.69 -7.32
N ASP A 87 -29.35 -11.10 -6.92
CA ASP A 87 -29.43 -9.66 -6.66
C ASP A 87 -28.69 -9.28 -5.38
N VAL A 88 -27.98 -8.17 -5.40
CA VAL A 88 -27.35 -7.55 -4.24
C VAL A 88 -28.08 -6.25 -3.93
N ALA A 89 -28.44 -6.04 -2.67
CA ALA A 89 -29.07 -4.78 -2.26
C ALA A 89 -27.98 -3.72 -1.95
N ALA A 90 -28.08 -2.55 -2.56
CA ALA A 90 -27.16 -1.45 -2.29
C ALA A 90 -27.17 -1.05 -0.81
N GLN A 91 -28.32 -1.10 -0.15
CA GLN A 91 -28.43 -0.74 1.26
C GLN A 91 -27.62 -1.67 2.15
N ASP A 92 -27.56 -2.97 1.86
CA ASP A 92 -26.77 -3.93 2.64
C ASP A 92 -25.26 -3.59 2.55
N LEU A 93 -24.77 -3.22 1.37
CA LEU A 93 -23.38 -2.76 1.19
C LEU A 93 -23.10 -1.45 1.94
N LYS A 94 -24.04 -0.49 1.89
CA LYS A 94 -23.92 0.79 2.61
C LYS A 94 -23.97 0.57 4.14
N ASP A 95 -24.82 -0.34 4.62
CA ASP A 95 -24.89 -0.72 6.03
C ASP A 95 -23.61 -1.40 6.49
N MET A 96 -23.00 -2.25 5.67
CA MET A 96 -21.68 -2.83 5.94
C MET A 96 -20.58 -1.74 5.94
N PHE A 97 -20.56 -0.85 4.97
CA PHE A 97 -19.59 0.24 4.88
C PHE A 97 -19.61 1.13 6.11
N ALA A 98 -20.81 1.50 6.60
CA ALA A 98 -21.03 2.28 7.81
C ALA A 98 -21.05 1.45 9.10
N ASN A 99 -20.92 0.13 9.01
CA ASN A 99 -21.05 -0.81 10.13
C ASN A 99 -22.28 -0.55 11.02
N VAL A 100 -23.45 -0.41 10.40
CA VAL A 100 -24.70 -0.14 11.11
C VAL A 100 -24.97 -1.22 12.17
N GLY A 101 -25.31 -0.80 13.39
CA GLY A 101 -25.56 -1.71 14.50
C GLY A 101 -24.35 -2.49 15.01
N GLY A 102 -23.14 -2.17 14.53
CA GLY A 102 -21.90 -2.85 14.94
C GLY A 102 -21.66 -4.21 14.27
N ASN A 103 -22.54 -4.60 13.35
CA ASN A 103 -22.44 -5.85 12.56
C ASN A 103 -22.95 -5.68 11.13
N GLY A 104 -22.85 -4.46 10.56
CA GLY A 104 -23.31 -4.17 9.21
C GLY A 104 -24.81 -4.46 8.99
N ASN A 105 -25.65 -4.15 9.99
CA ASN A 105 -27.08 -4.46 10.00
C ASN A 105 -27.38 -5.98 9.85
N GLY A 106 -26.51 -6.84 10.39
CA GLY A 106 -26.62 -8.29 10.32
C GLY A 106 -25.88 -8.93 9.13
N ASN A 107 -25.19 -8.15 8.31
CA ASN A 107 -24.47 -8.66 7.15
C ASN A 107 -23.02 -9.11 7.47
N PHE A 108 -22.46 -8.75 8.64
CA PHE A 108 -21.19 -9.28 9.11
C PHE A 108 -21.38 -10.49 10.02
N THR A 109 -20.46 -11.46 9.95
CA THR A 109 -20.44 -12.63 10.84
C THR A 109 -19.88 -12.33 12.22
N PHE A 110 -19.31 -11.14 12.43
CA PHE A 110 -18.73 -10.65 13.68
C PHE A 110 -19.28 -9.28 14.06
N THR A 111 -18.98 -8.85 15.28
CA THR A 111 -19.31 -7.52 15.76
C THR A 111 -18.05 -6.69 16.00
N SER A 112 -18.09 -5.41 15.65
CA SER A 112 -17.02 -4.45 15.90
C SER A 112 -17.60 -3.05 16.08
N THR A 113 -16.90 -2.21 16.85
CA THR A 113 -17.17 -0.76 16.91
C THR A 113 -16.51 0.01 15.77
N LYS A 114 -15.69 -0.65 14.95
CA LYS A 114 -14.98 -0.05 13.84
C LYS A 114 -15.86 -0.02 12.59
N GLN A 115 -15.60 0.92 11.69
CA GLN A 115 -16.27 1.00 10.40
C GLN A 115 -15.29 1.45 9.30
N LEU A 116 -15.59 1.13 8.06
CA LEU A 116 -14.80 1.55 6.90
C LEU A 116 -15.08 3.02 6.55
N LYS A 117 -16.35 3.43 6.60
CA LYS A 117 -16.80 4.75 6.15
C LYS A 117 -16.12 5.91 6.88
N ASP A 118 -15.98 5.85 8.20
CA ASP A 118 -15.33 6.89 9.01
C ASP A 118 -13.80 7.01 8.79
N LYS A 119 -13.23 6.06 8.07
CA LYS A 119 -11.82 6.01 7.69
C LYS A 119 -11.60 6.18 6.20
N CYS A 120 -12.64 6.14 5.42
CA CYS A 120 -12.59 6.47 3.99
C CYS A 120 -12.23 7.95 3.80
N PHE A 121 -11.44 8.25 2.78
CA PHE A 121 -11.18 9.64 2.39
C PHE A 121 -12.49 10.38 2.19
N ASP A 122 -12.69 11.46 2.94
CA ASP A 122 -13.99 12.12 3.10
C ASP A 122 -14.64 12.53 1.77
N LEU A 123 -13.83 12.98 0.80
CA LEU A 123 -14.34 13.43 -0.50
C LEU A 123 -14.80 12.28 -1.41
N ASP A 124 -14.54 11.04 -1.06
CA ASP A 124 -14.87 9.87 -1.88
C ASP A 124 -15.94 8.96 -1.23
N GLN A 125 -16.42 9.25 -0.02
CA GLN A 125 -17.46 8.45 0.64
C GLN A 125 -18.72 8.34 -0.23
N ASP A 126 -19.22 9.46 -0.77
CA ASP A 126 -20.39 9.49 -1.63
C ASP A 126 -20.15 8.76 -2.98
N LEU A 127 -18.90 8.79 -3.49
CA LEU A 127 -18.52 8.05 -4.69
C LEU A 127 -18.62 6.54 -4.48
N PHE A 128 -18.09 6.02 -3.35
CA PHE A 128 -18.21 4.61 -3.03
C PHE A 128 -19.65 4.17 -2.83
N GLU A 129 -20.48 4.99 -2.19
CA GLU A 129 -21.92 4.70 -2.08
C GLU A 129 -22.61 4.69 -3.46
N ALA A 130 -22.24 5.59 -4.37
CA ALA A 130 -22.75 5.57 -5.74
C ALA A 130 -22.29 4.32 -6.53
N TRP A 131 -21.05 3.86 -6.31
CA TRP A 131 -20.58 2.59 -6.89
C TRP A 131 -21.31 1.38 -6.31
N MET A 132 -21.69 1.40 -5.01
CA MET A 132 -22.53 0.35 -4.41
C MET A 132 -23.94 0.34 -5.03
N ASP A 133 -24.53 1.52 -5.34
CA ASP A 133 -25.78 1.61 -6.09
C ASP A 133 -25.64 1.03 -7.49
N SER A 134 -24.56 1.35 -8.21
CA SER A 134 -24.28 0.84 -9.54
C SER A 134 -24.04 -0.67 -9.54
N LEU A 135 -23.31 -1.20 -8.53
CA LEU A 135 -23.13 -2.63 -8.34
C LEU A 135 -24.50 -3.35 -8.19
N ALA A 136 -25.35 -2.82 -7.31
CA ALA A 136 -26.68 -3.38 -7.07
C ALA A 136 -27.52 -3.38 -8.34
N ASN A 137 -27.52 -2.25 -9.07
CA ASN A 137 -28.22 -2.14 -10.35
C ASN A 137 -27.71 -3.14 -11.39
N SER A 138 -26.40 -3.39 -11.44
CA SER A 138 -25.81 -4.36 -12.35
C SER A 138 -26.16 -5.80 -11.97
N SER A 139 -26.22 -6.11 -10.66
CA SER A 139 -26.47 -7.45 -10.16
C SER A 139 -27.83 -8.03 -10.54
N VAL A 140 -28.87 -7.19 -10.71
CA VAL A 140 -30.21 -7.65 -11.14
C VAL A 140 -30.22 -8.24 -12.56
N HIS A 141 -29.13 -8.05 -13.30
CA HIS A 141 -28.94 -8.58 -14.65
C HIS A 141 -28.08 -9.86 -14.68
N HIS A 142 -27.80 -10.46 -13.53
CA HIS A 142 -26.90 -11.63 -13.39
C HIS A 142 -27.28 -12.82 -14.29
N ALA A 143 -28.55 -12.95 -14.69
CA ALA A 143 -29.01 -14.00 -15.60
C ALA A 143 -28.79 -13.70 -17.09
N ASN A 144 -28.38 -12.46 -17.42
CA ASN A 144 -28.14 -12.03 -18.81
C ASN A 144 -26.66 -12.23 -19.15
N THR A 145 -26.34 -12.31 -20.45
CA THR A 145 -24.96 -12.19 -20.93
C THR A 145 -24.63 -10.72 -21.13
N ALA A 146 -23.52 -10.23 -20.57
CA ALA A 146 -23.07 -8.86 -20.75
C ALA A 146 -22.61 -8.61 -22.19
N SER A 147 -22.93 -7.43 -22.71
CA SER A 147 -22.46 -6.91 -24.01
C SER A 147 -22.53 -5.40 -23.99
N ASN A 148 -21.90 -4.72 -24.94
CA ASN A 148 -21.93 -3.26 -25.03
C ASN A 148 -23.41 -2.75 -25.01
N GLY A 149 -23.72 -1.88 -24.05
CA GLY A 149 -25.05 -1.36 -23.77
C GLY A 149 -25.98 -2.29 -22.97
N HIS A 150 -25.52 -3.45 -22.52
CA HIS A 150 -26.34 -4.42 -21.79
C HIS A 150 -25.53 -5.01 -20.59
N ALA A 151 -26.04 -4.73 -19.39
CA ALA A 151 -25.50 -5.33 -18.16
C ALA A 151 -25.77 -6.84 -18.12
N GLY A 152 -24.85 -7.59 -17.49
CA GLY A 152 -24.96 -9.04 -17.35
C GLY A 152 -23.69 -9.69 -16.87
N THR A 153 -23.56 -10.99 -17.09
CA THR A 153 -22.39 -11.79 -16.68
C THR A 153 -21.58 -12.28 -17.87
N LEU A 154 -20.28 -12.43 -17.65
CA LEU A 154 -19.34 -13.17 -18.50
C LEU A 154 -18.48 -14.09 -17.63
N SER A 155 -17.84 -15.10 -18.25
CA SER A 155 -17.05 -16.08 -17.52
C SER A 155 -15.60 -16.13 -18.01
N ILE A 156 -14.67 -16.28 -17.05
CA ILE A 156 -13.26 -16.59 -17.29
C ILE A 156 -13.02 -17.98 -16.70
N GLY A 157 -12.82 -18.97 -17.54
CA GLY A 157 -12.74 -20.37 -17.10
C GLY A 157 -14.00 -20.80 -16.34
N THR A 158 -13.88 -21.12 -15.05
CA THR A 158 -15.00 -21.52 -14.19
C THR A 158 -15.56 -20.37 -13.34
N SER A 159 -14.96 -19.19 -13.39
CA SER A 159 -15.37 -18.01 -12.62
C SER A 159 -16.30 -17.13 -13.43
N THR A 160 -17.37 -16.64 -12.80
CA THR A 160 -18.34 -15.71 -13.40
C THR A 160 -18.18 -14.34 -12.78
N TYR A 161 -18.29 -13.31 -13.59
CA TYR A 161 -18.19 -11.90 -13.21
C TYR A 161 -19.38 -11.14 -13.82
N PHE A 162 -19.91 -10.14 -13.13
CA PHE A 162 -20.99 -9.32 -13.66
C PHE A 162 -20.51 -7.89 -13.90
N PHE A 163 -21.02 -7.32 -14.98
CA PHE A 163 -20.64 -6.02 -15.50
C PHE A 163 -21.88 -5.16 -15.72
N ASP A 164 -21.74 -3.85 -15.62
CA ASP A 164 -22.76 -2.93 -16.06
C ASP A 164 -22.84 -2.87 -17.62
N GLU A 165 -23.72 -2.06 -18.14
CA GLU A 165 -23.90 -1.84 -19.59
C GLU A 165 -22.66 -1.23 -20.26
N ASN A 166 -21.77 -0.62 -19.50
CA ASN A 166 -20.52 -0.03 -19.97
C ASN A 166 -19.31 -0.98 -19.79
N GLY A 167 -19.52 -2.19 -19.33
CA GLY A 167 -18.45 -3.17 -19.09
C GLY A 167 -17.64 -2.93 -17.83
N ILE A 168 -18.15 -2.17 -16.87
CA ILE A 168 -17.49 -1.87 -15.60
C ILE A 168 -17.86 -2.95 -14.57
N GLU A 169 -16.85 -3.57 -13.94
CA GLU A 169 -17.03 -4.47 -12.80
C GLU A 169 -16.89 -3.70 -11.49
N TYR A 170 -18.00 -3.23 -10.94
CA TYR A 170 -17.99 -2.43 -9.70
C TYR A 170 -17.45 -3.16 -8.49
N VAL A 171 -17.44 -4.49 -8.47
CA VAL A 171 -16.75 -5.27 -7.42
C VAL A 171 -15.30 -4.86 -7.31
N GLN A 172 -14.59 -4.73 -8.45
CA GLN A 172 -13.18 -4.34 -8.49
C GLN A 172 -12.99 -2.88 -8.08
N LEU A 173 -13.83 -1.98 -8.57
CA LEU A 173 -13.75 -0.56 -8.23
C LEU A 173 -13.92 -0.33 -6.72
N ILE A 174 -14.88 -1.01 -6.10
CA ILE A 174 -15.15 -0.87 -4.66
C ILE A 174 -14.06 -1.55 -3.84
N GLU A 175 -13.71 -2.80 -4.12
CA GLU A 175 -12.70 -3.54 -3.36
C GLU A 175 -11.34 -2.84 -3.41
N LYS A 176 -10.79 -2.62 -4.62
CA LYS A 176 -9.47 -2.00 -4.79
C LYS A 176 -9.49 -0.52 -4.42
N GLY A 177 -10.59 0.19 -4.74
CA GLY A 177 -10.75 1.59 -4.36
C GLY A 177 -10.76 1.79 -2.83
N LEU A 178 -11.46 0.95 -2.06
CA LEU A 178 -11.45 1.02 -0.58
C LEU A 178 -10.09 0.64 0.02
N MET A 179 -9.30 -0.23 -0.64
CA MET A 179 -7.91 -0.45 -0.26
C MET A 179 -7.10 0.85 -0.31
N GLY A 180 -7.34 1.70 -1.31
CA GLY A 180 -6.73 3.02 -1.42
C GLY A 180 -7.34 4.03 -0.46
N ALA A 181 -8.64 4.25 -0.57
CA ALA A 181 -9.37 5.30 0.15
C ALA A 181 -9.42 5.11 1.67
N VAL A 182 -9.32 3.88 2.15
CA VAL A 182 -9.30 3.56 3.59
C VAL A 182 -7.88 3.18 4.02
N PHE A 183 -7.32 2.08 3.52
CA PHE A 183 -6.11 1.51 4.10
C PHE A 183 -4.87 2.36 3.77
N MET A 184 -4.61 2.61 2.50
CA MET A 184 -3.46 3.41 2.06
C MET A 184 -3.57 4.86 2.56
N HIS A 185 -4.75 5.50 2.42
CA HIS A 185 -4.97 6.86 2.88
C HIS A 185 -4.74 7.02 4.38
N GLN A 186 -5.33 6.15 5.21
CA GLN A 186 -5.16 6.22 6.66
C GLN A 186 -3.71 5.97 7.07
N ALA A 187 -3.07 4.94 6.53
CA ALA A 187 -1.68 4.64 6.85
C ALA A 187 -0.75 5.81 6.51
N LEU A 188 -0.78 6.25 5.25
CA LEU A 188 0.24 7.14 4.71
C LEU A 188 -0.01 8.63 5.04
N ASN A 189 -1.27 9.08 5.11
CA ASN A 189 -1.59 10.49 5.35
C ASN A 189 -2.00 10.78 6.79
N VAL A 190 -2.68 9.83 7.48
CA VAL A 190 -3.19 10.07 8.82
C VAL A 190 -2.22 9.53 9.86
N TYR A 191 -1.93 8.23 9.86
CA TYR A 191 -1.10 7.62 10.91
C TYR A 191 0.38 8.00 10.79
N PHE A 192 0.91 8.14 9.59
CA PHE A 192 2.24 8.69 9.36
C PHE A 192 2.27 10.23 9.27
N GLY A 193 1.14 10.88 9.49
CA GLY A 193 1.07 12.34 9.51
C GLY A 193 1.53 12.94 10.84
N PRO A 194 1.86 14.27 10.85
CA PRO A 194 2.38 14.95 12.04
C PRO A 194 1.47 14.81 13.27
N GLY A 195 0.15 14.87 13.10
CA GLY A 195 -0.81 14.73 14.20
C GLY A 195 -0.80 13.36 14.90
N LYS A 196 -0.04 12.38 14.38
CA LYS A 196 0.11 11.02 14.91
C LYS A 196 1.56 10.66 15.18
N MET A 197 2.51 11.28 14.48
CA MET A 197 3.93 11.04 14.66
C MET A 197 4.62 12.08 15.56
N ASP A 198 3.98 13.21 15.86
CA ASP A 198 4.48 14.24 16.80
C ASP A 198 3.73 14.17 18.14
N VAL A 199 3.60 12.95 18.69
CA VAL A 199 2.89 12.65 19.95
C VAL A 199 3.85 12.05 20.99
N ASP A 200 3.37 11.80 22.21
CA ASP A 200 4.20 11.24 23.29
C ASP A 200 4.75 9.85 22.92
N ASN A 201 6.07 9.69 23.10
CA ASN A 201 6.81 8.45 22.92
C ASN A 201 7.55 8.02 24.20
N THR A 202 7.11 8.49 25.37
CA THR A 202 7.81 8.24 26.64
C THR A 202 6.96 7.51 27.66
N THR A 203 5.63 7.59 27.52
CA THR A 203 4.69 7.08 28.49
C THR A 203 3.78 6.03 27.85
N ALA A 204 3.70 4.85 28.46
CA ALA A 204 2.73 3.83 28.03
C ALA A 204 1.28 4.31 28.26
N VAL A 205 0.39 4.07 27.28
CA VAL A 205 -0.96 4.65 27.24
C VAL A 205 -1.82 4.24 28.42
N ASP A 206 -1.84 2.96 28.78
CA ASP A 206 -2.67 2.44 29.88
C ASP A 206 -2.21 1.03 30.28
N PRO A 207 -1.05 0.90 30.97
CA PRO A 207 -0.50 -0.41 31.38
C PRO A 207 -1.46 -1.21 32.28
N ALA A 208 -2.28 -0.52 33.09
CA ALA A 208 -3.25 -1.17 33.97
C ALA A 208 -4.32 -1.97 33.20
N ASN A 209 -4.59 -1.58 31.94
CA ASN A 209 -5.50 -2.25 31.03
C ASN A 209 -4.77 -2.92 29.84
N GLY A 210 -3.48 -3.24 29.97
CA GLY A 210 -2.70 -3.98 28.99
C GLY A 210 -2.25 -3.18 27.78
N LYS A 211 -2.26 -1.84 27.84
CA LYS A 211 -1.75 -0.98 26.76
C LYS A 211 -0.35 -0.49 27.11
N TYR A 212 0.63 -1.35 26.87
CA TYR A 212 2.02 -1.10 27.23
C TYR A 212 2.77 -0.26 26.18
N TYR A 213 2.17 0.02 25.03
CA TYR A 213 2.69 0.86 23.96
C TYR A 213 2.56 2.35 24.27
N THR A 214 3.42 3.18 23.69
CA THR A 214 3.27 4.64 23.68
C THR A 214 2.26 5.05 22.58
N GLU A 215 1.78 6.30 22.60
CA GLU A 215 0.88 6.80 21.54
C GLU A 215 1.52 6.71 20.15
N MET A 216 2.80 7.08 20.02
CA MET A 216 3.53 7.04 18.76
C MET A 216 3.69 5.60 18.23
N GLU A 217 4.08 4.68 19.11
CA GLU A 217 4.17 3.25 18.78
C GLU A 217 2.85 2.71 18.25
N HIS A 218 1.75 3.01 18.96
CA HIS A 218 0.41 2.57 18.54
C HIS A 218 0.03 3.10 17.17
N HIS A 219 0.27 4.38 16.89
CA HIS A 219 -0.07 4.94 15.58
C HIS A 219 0.76 4.37 14.44
N PHE A 220 2.04 4.06 14.69
CA PHE A 220 2.87 3.37 13.70
C PHE A 220 2.36 1.94 13.45
N ASP A 221 1.98 1.21 14.51
CA ASP A 221 1.38 -0.11 14.41
C ASP A 221 0.05 -0.08 13.63
N GLU A 222 -0.76 0.98 13.79
CA GLU A 222 -1.99 1.15 13.03
C GLU A 222 -1.74 1.28 11.52
N ALA A 223 -0.64 1.95 11.12
CA ALA A 223 -0.25 2.01 9.71
C ALA A 223 0.19 0.64 9.18
N PHE A 224 1.00 -0.12 9.95
CA PHE A 224 1.35 -1.51 9.63
C PHE A 224 0.11 -2.40 9.50
N GLY A 225 -0.84 -2.29 10.44
CA GLY A 225 -2.08 -3.05 10.41
C GLY A 225 -2.92 -2.85 9.14
N TYR A 226 -2.89 -1.65 8.54
CA TYR A 226 -3.56 -1.39 7.25
C TYR A 226 -2.82 -1.94 6.03
N PHE A 227 -1.51 -2.18 6.11
CA PHE A 227 -0.81 -2.93 5.07
C PHE A 227 -1.30 -4.37 4.99
N GLY A 228 -1.73 -4.92 6.12
CA GLY A 228 -2.52 -6.16 6.18
C GLY A 228 -1.73 -7.42 5.92
N VAL A 229 -0.48 -7.46 6.40
CA VAL A 229 0.40 -8.63 6.30
C VAL A 229 0.59 -9.32 7.65
N ASP A 230 1.08 -10.55 7.63
CA ASP A 230 1.47 -11.28 8.83
C ASP A 230 2.75 -10.69 9.43
N ILE A 231 2.97 -10.93 10.74
CA ILE A 231 4.14 -10.45 11.47
C ILE A 231 5.46 -11.02 10.95
N ASP A 232 5.42 -12.13 10.22
CA ASP A 232 6.57 -12.83 9.62
C ASP A 232 6.64 -12.64 8.09
N PHE A 233 5.81 -11.75 7.51
CA PHE A 233 5.87 -11.44 6.09
C PHE A 233 7.33 -11.15 5.66
N PRO A 234 7.81 -11.66 4.51
CA PRO A 234 7.09 -12.38 3.46
C PRO A 234 7.05 -13.90 3.59
N ASN A 235 7.35 -14.50 4.75
CA ASN A 235 7.25 -15.95 4.91
C ASN A 235 5.80 -16.44 4.79
N THR A 236 4.86 -15.67 5.33
CA THR A 236 3.42 -15.86 5.15
C THR A 236 2.88 -14.80 4.22
N ILE A 237 2.45 -15.20 3.01
CA ILE A 237 1.88 -14.30 2.00
C ILE A 237 0.37 -14.26 2.14
N PRO A 238 -0.25 -13.10 2.35
CA PRO A 238 -1.70 -12.97 2.40
C PRO A 238 -2.34 -13.19 1.02
N SER A 239 -3.58 -13.67 1.02
CA SER A 239 -4.35 -13.95 -0.21
C SER A 239 -5.09 -12.73 -0.74
N ASP A 240 -5.11 -11.62 -0.01
CA ASP A 240 -5.88 -10.43 -0.33
C ASP A 240 -5.12 -9.13 -0.03
N PHE A 241 -5.70 -8.02 -0.45
CA PHE A 241 -5.30 -6.64 -0.20
C PHE A 241 -3.83 -6.33 -0.50
N TRP A 242 -3.25 -5.36 0.21
CA TRP A 242 -1.94 -4.80 -0.13
C TRP A 242 -0.80 -5.80 -0.04
N GLY A 243 -0.83 -6.73 0.92
CA GLY A 243 0.19 -7.78 1.01
C GLY A 243 0.19 -8.74 -0.17
N LYS A 244 -0.99 -9.09 -0.71
CA LYS A 244 -1.11 -9.85 -1.98
C LYS A 244 -0.49 -9.08 -3.14
N TYR A 245 -0.79 -7.79 -3.25
CA TYR A 245 -0.32 -6.97 -4.38
C TYR A 245 1.15 -6.59 -4.26
N SER A 246 1.67 -6.39 -3.04
CA SER A 246 3.11 -6.35 -2.80
C SER A 246 3.78 -7.60 -3.35
N ASN A 247 3.30 -8.78 -2.97
CA ASN A 247 3.87 -10.05 -3.46
C ASN A 247 3.77 -10.21 -4.98
N SER A 248 2.74 -9.69 -5.63
CA SER A 248 2.63 -9.77 -7.09
C SER A 248 3.63 -8.88 -7.82
N GLN A 249 4.09 -7.79 -7.19
CA GLN A 249 5.08 -6.87 -7.74
C GLN A 249 6.51 -7.14 -7.22
N ASP A 250 6.70 -8.07 -6.30
CA ASP A 250 7.95 -8.31 -5.59
C ASP A 250 9.13 -8.65 -6.52
N ALA A 251 8.88 -9.44 -7.56
CA ALA A 251 9.90 -9.79 -8.55
C ALA A 251 10.48 -8.58 -9.30
N LEU A 252 9.73 -7.48 -9.38
CA LEU A 252 10.14 -6.25 -10.06
C LEU A 252 10.67 -5.21 -9.08
N LEU A 253 10.03 -5.05 -7.92
CA LEU A 253 10.28 -3.97 -6.98
C LEU A 253 11.09 -4.40 -5.74
N ASN A 254 11.17 -5.69 -5.42
CA ASN A 254 11.66 -6.22 -4.14
C ASN A 254 10.84 -5.73 -2.92
N CYS A 255 9.59 -5.33 -3.16
CA CYS A 255 8.77 -4.60 -2.20
C CYS A 255 8.34 -5.41 -0.97
N ASN A 256 8.33 -6.73 -1.02
CA ASN A 256 8.00 -7.54 0.15
C ASN A 256 9.02 -7.33 1.27
N SER A 257 10.31 -7.47 0.95
CA SER A 257 11.41 -7.26 1.90
C SER A 257 11.49 -5.80 2.32
N ASP A 258 11.45 -4.88 1.34
CA ASP A 258 11.64 -3.46 1.59
C ASP A 258 10.54 -2.88 2.48
N MET A 259 9.27 -3.22 2.22
CA MET A 259 8.15 -2.81 3.07
C MET A 259 8.29 -3.35 4.50
N MET A 260 8.59 -4.66 4.64
CA MET A 260 8.67 -5.27 5.97
C MET A 260 9.87 -4.79 6.77
N ASP A 261 11.02 -4.62 6.12
CA ASP A 261 12.24 -4.09 6.75
C ASP A 261 12.02 -2.65 7.21
N ASN A 262 11.39 -1.81 6.39
CA ASN A 262 11.04 -0.45 6.75
C ASN A 262 10.03 -0.40 7.92
N PHE A 263 8.98 -1.22 7.92
CA PHE A 263 8.05 -1.28 9.04
C PHE A 263 8.74 -1.72 10.34
N ARG A 264 9.59 -2.74 10.30
CA ARG A 264 10.35 -3.20 11.48
C ARG A 264 11.35 -2.15 11.96
N MET A 265 12.09 -1.54 11.03
CA MET A 265 13.08 -0.50 11.34
C MET A 265 12.40 0.74 11.94
N GLY A 266 11.33 1.24 11.32
CA GLY A 266 10.62 2.44 11.82
C GLY A 266 10.03 2.23 13.20
N ARG A 267 9.43 1.06 13.45
CA ARG A 267 8.89 0.73 14.78
C ARG A 267 10.00 0.58 15.83
N ALA A 268 11.12 -0.04 15.46
CA ALA A 268 12.29 -0.15 16.32
C ALA A 268 12.93 1.22 16.59
N ALA A 269 12.99 2.10 15.61
CA ALA A 269 13.47 3.47 15.75
C ALA A 269 12.61 4.30 16.72
N ILE A 270 11.28 4.12 16.70
CA ILE A 270 10.37 4.74 17.69
C ILE A 270 10.70 4.22 19.09
N THR A 271 10.78 2.90 19.29
CA THR A 271 11.15 2.31 20.59
C THR A 271 12.52 2.78 21.08
N GLY A 272 13.50 2.92 20.17
CA GLY A 272 14.84 3.47 20.46
C GLY A 272 14.91 4.99 20.55
N ASN A 273 13.82 5.69 20.30
CA ASN A 273 13.72 7.15 20.24
C ASN A 273 14.68 7.81 19.23
N VAL A 274 14.96 7.15 18.09
CA VAL A 274 15.74 7.67 16.96
C VAL A 274 14.79 8.13 15.85
N LEU A 275 14.18 9.28 16.07
CA LEU A 275 13.06 9.75 15.23
C LEU A 275 13.49 10.12 13.81
N ALA A 276 14.76 10.42 13.56
CA ALA A 276 15.28 10.66 12.20
C ALA A 276 15.18 9.40 11.32
N ASP A 277 15.47 8.21 11.89
CA ASP A 277 15.35 6.94 11.19
C ASP A 277 13.88 6.60 10.93
N ARG A 278 13.00 6.83 11.93
CA ARG A 278 11.54 6.74 11.74
C ARG A 278 11.07 7.56 10.53
N ASP A 279 11.48 8.82 10.46
CA ASP A 279 11.06 9.72 9.39
C ASP A 279 11.57 9.26 8.02
N ALA A 280 12.81 8.78 7.96
CA ALA A 280 13.39 8.24 6.74
C ALA A 280 12.62 7.03 6.21
N VAL A 281 12.27 6.06 7.10
CA VAL A 281 11.53 4.88 6.66
C VAL A 281 10.06 5.19 6.34
N ILE A 282 9.43 6.18 6.97
CA ILE A 282 8.09 6.64 6.60
C ILE A 282 8.08 7.14 5.15
N LEU A 283 9.10 7.90 4.73
CA LEU A 283 9.22 8.34 3.33
C LEU A 283 9.42 7.16 2.39
N ALA A 284 10.22 6.17 2.77
CA ALA A 284 10.44 4.95 2.00
C ALA A 284 9.13 4.15 1.84
N ILE A 285 8.40 3.89 2.93
CA ILE A 285 7.11 3.18 2.91
C ILE A 285 6.09 3.91 2.02
N ARG A 286 6.00 5.24 2.11
CA ARG A 286 5.09 6.05 1.29
C ARG A 286 5.38 5.89 -0.20
N THR A 287 6.65 5.94 -0.58
CA THR A 287 7.09 5.79 -1.98
C THR A 287 6.80 4.38 -2.49
N GLU A 288 7.20 3.38 -1.75
CA GLU A 288 7.05 1.97 -2.12
C GLU A 288 5.57 1.56 -2.25
N TRP A 289 4.73 2.01 -1.33
CA TRP A 289 3.30 1.69 -1.38
C TRP A 289 2.60 2.33 -2.60
N GLU A 290 3.00 3.56 -2.96
CA GLU A 290 2.54 4.22 -4.18
C GLU A 290 3.01 3.45 -5.42
N ASP A 291 4.27 3.00 -5.44
CA ASP A 291 4.85 2.21 -6.53
C ASP A 291 4.10 0.87 -6.71
N ILE A 292 3.81 0.14 -5.63
CA ILE A 292 3.00 -1.08 -5.69
C ILE A 292 1.67 -0.82 -6.41
N SER A 293 0.98 0.29 -6.11
CA SER A 293 -0.29 0.62 -6.77
C SER A 293 -0.11 0.92 -8.26
N ALA A 294 0.91 1.70 -8.60
CA ALA A 294 1.17 2.10 -9.98
C ALA A 294 1.58 0.92 -10.88
N TYR A 295 2.50 0.10 -10.40
CA TYR A 295 2.98 -1.08 -11.15
C TYR A 295 1.90 -2.15 -11.25
N GLN A 296 1.02 -2.29 -10.24
CA GLN A 296 -0.13 -3.18 -10.35
C GLN A 296 -1.14 -2.68 -11.40
N ALA A 297 -1.37 -1.37 -11.50
CA ALA A 297 -2.18 -0.82 -12.59
C ALA A 297 -1.57 -1.11 -13.97
N ILE A 298 -0.24 -0.95 -14.10
CA ILE A 298 0.48 -1.25 -15.36
C ILE A 298 0.37 -2.74 -15.73
N ASP A 299 0.53 -3.64 -14.76
CA ASP A 299 0.40 -5.08 -14.99
C ASP A 299 -1.01 -5.45 -15.49
N TYR A 300 -2.05 -4.89 -14.89
CA TYR A 300 -3.42 -5.11 -15.36
C TYR A 300 -3.68 -4.51 -16.75
N LEU A 301 -3.08 -3.38 -17.10
CA LEU A 301 -3.16 -2.83 -18.46
C LEU A 301 -2.47 -3.74 -19.47
N ASP A 302 -1.35 -4.39 -19.12
CA ASP A 302 -0.69 -5.39 -19.96
C ASP A 302 -1.55 -6.63 -20.15
N GLN A 303 -2.21 -7.09 -19.10
CA GLN A 303 -3.18 -8.19 -19.18
C GLN A 303 -4.41 -7.80 -20.03
N ALA A 304 -4.88 -6.54 -19.96
CA ALA A 304 -5.95 -6.04 -20.81
C ALA A 304 -5.54 -6.06 -22.29
N ILE A 305 -4.34 -5.59 -22.64
CA ILE A 305 -3.80 -5.67 -24.01
C ILE A 305 -3.75 -7.13 -24.47
N ALA A 306 -3.29 -8.05 -23.64
CA ALA A 306 -3.13 -9.46 -23.97
C ALA A 306 -4.48 -10.18 -24.21
N SER A 307 -5.57 -9.75 -23.57
CA SER A 307 -6.91 -10.33 -23.69
C SER A 307 -7.81 -9.62 -24.72
N PHE A 308 -7.42 -8.46 -25.22
CA PHE A 308 -8.20 -7.65 -26.13
C PHE A 308 -8.64 -8.42 -27.38
N GLY A 309 -9.95 -8.43 -27.64
CA GLY A 309 -10.56 -9.09 -28.80
C GLY A 309 -10.49 -10.63 -28.79
N SER A 310 -9.98 -11.23 -27.72
CA SER A 310 -9.92 -12.68 -27.56
C SER A 310 -10.71 -13.20 -26.35
N ASP A 311 -10.83 -12.39 -25.29
CA ASP A 311 -11.55 -12.73 -24.06
C ASP A 311 -12.09 -11.44 -23.42
N ASP A 312 -13.34 -11.09 -23.79
CA ASP A 312 -13.99 -9.87 -23.30
C ASP A 312 -14.17 -9.89 -21.78
N ALA A 313 -14.43 -11.05 -21.17
CA ALA A 313 -14.58 -11.17 -19.73
C ALA A 313 -13.27 -10.81 -19.02
N LYS A 314 -12.15 -11.39 -19.47
CA LYS A 314 -10.82 -11.09 -18.91
C LYS A 314 -10.44 -9.64 -19.15
N PHE A 315 -10.70 -9.12 -20.35
CA PHE A 315 -10.40 -7.75 -20.72
C PHE A 315 -11.08 -6.74 -19.78
N LEU A 316 -12.40 -6.84 -19.62
CA LEU A 316 -13.18 -5.91 -18.78
C LEU A 316 -12.84 -6.04 -17.29
N HIS A 317 -12.61 -7.28 -16.83
CA HIS A 317 -12.22 -7.56 -15.45
C HIS A 317 -10.92 -6.85 -15.09
N VAL A 318 -9.84 -7.10 -15.83
CA VAL A 318 -8.52 -6.52 -15.52
C VAL A 318 -8.48 -5.00 -15.81
N LEU A 319 -9.29 -4.50 -16.74
CA LEU A 319 -9.41 -3.06 -16.97
C LEU A 319 -10.09 -2.36 -15.79
N SER A 320 -11.10 -2.98 -15.17
CA SER A 320 -11.71 -2.48 -13.94
C SER A 320 -10.73 -2.48 -12.75
N GLU A 321 -9.90 -3.52 -12.65
CA GLU A 321 -8.81 -3.55 -11.65
C GLU A 321 -7.76 -2.46 -11.92
N ALA A 322 -7.31 -2.29 -13.18
CA ALA A 322 -6.36 -1.24 -13.56
C ALA A 322 -6.89 0.16 -13.23
N TYR A 323 -8.17 0.42 -13.51
CA TYR A 323 -8.83 1.67 -13.15
C TYR A 323 -8.73 1.96 -11.65
N ALA A 324 -9.06 0.99 -10.81
CA ALA A 324 -9.08 1.17 -9.37
C ALA A 324 -7.67 1.37 -8.78
N PHE A 325 -6.65 0.66 -9.28
CA PHE A 325 -5.27 0.89 -8.86
C PHE A 325 -4.71 2.24 -9.33
N ALA A 326 -5.03 2.67 -10.56
CA ALA A 326 -4.71 4.01 -11.05
C ALA A 326 -5.42 5.09 -10.21
N TRP A 327 -6.68 4.87 -9.85
CA TRP A 327 -7.44 5.76 -8.96
C TRP A 327 -6.77 5.93 -7.61
N ASN A 328 -6.20 4.88 -7.03
CA ASN A 328 -5.57 4.89 -5.71
C ASN A 328 -4.37 5.82 -5.60
N LEU A 329 -3.70 6.16 -6.70
CA LEU A 329 -2.56 7.08 -6.72
C LEU A 329 -2.92 8.48 -6.18
N ARG A 330 -4.21 8.86 -6.19
CA ARG A 330 -4.67 10.12 -5.60
C ARG A 330 -4.50 10.19 -4.08
N TYR A 331 -4.41 9.04 -3.41
CA TYR A 331 -4.25 8.94 -1.96
C TYR A 331 -2.80 8.96 -1.50
N ALA A 332 -1.85 9.00 -2.42
CA ALA A 332 -0.44 9.18 -2.08
C ALA A 332 -0.22 10.55 -1.42
N PRO A 333 0.64 10.63 -0.38
CA PRO A 333 0.90 11.87 0.34
C PRO A 333 1.53 12.96 -0.53
N VAL A 334 1.18 14.21 -0.24
CA VAL A 334 1.66 15.40 -0.99
C VAL A 334 3.19 15.45 -1.06
N GLU A 335 3.86 14.98 -0.01
CA GLU A 335 5.31 15.04 0.16
C GLU A 335 6.07 14.06 -0.75
N THR A 336 5.43 12.95 -1.13
CA THR A 336 6.08 11.85 -1.86
C THR A 336 5.44 11.51 -3.20
N ARG A 337 4.16 11.89 -3.42
CA ARG A 337 3.43 11.51 -4.62
C ARG A 337 4.12 11.96 -5.90
N ARG A 338 4.17 11.07 -6.88
CA ARG A 338 4.76 11.37 -8.18
C ARG A 338 3.81 12.07 -9.15
N MET A 339 2.49 11.95 -8.92
CA MET A 339 1.47 12.66 -9.69
C MET A 339 0.77 13.71 -8.83
N ASN A 340 0.73 14.96 -9.28
CA ASN A 340 -0.11 15.97 -8.67
C ASN A 340 -1.60 15.74 -9.05
N PRO A 341 -2.58 16.40 -8.39
CA PRO A 341 -4.00 16.18 -8.66
C PRO A 341 -4.43 16.45 -10.10
N THR A 342 -3.79 17.41 -10.80
CA THR A 342 -4.10 17.71 -12.19
C THR A 342 -3.62 16.58 -13.12
N GLU A 343 -2.42 16.08 -12.88
CA GLU A 343 -1.85 14.95 -13.64
C GLU A 343 -2.65 13.66 -13.40
N HIS A 344 -3.04 13.38 -12.14
CA HIS A 344 -3.91 12.26 -11.82
C HIS A 344 -5.28 12.38 -12.51
N SER A 345 -5.91 13.57 -12.50
CA SER A 345 -7.17 13.79 -13.20
C SER A 345 -7.03 13.59 -14.71
N ALA A 346 -5.89 14.01 -15.29
CA ALA A 346 -5.59 13.78 -16.70
C ALA A 346 -5.39 12.29 -17.01
N LEU A 347 -4.73 11.53 -16.13
CA LEU A 347 -4.58 10.07 -16.24
C LEU A 347 -5.96 9.40 -16.24
N MET A 348 -6.81 9.72 -15.26
CA MET A 348 -8.15 9.11 -15.14
C MET A 348 -9.08 9.45 -16.31
N ALA A 349 -8.90 10.63 -16.93
CA ALA A 349 -9.65 11.02 -18.13
C ALA A 349 -9.29 10.22 -19.39
N LEU A 350 -8.18 9.46 -19.39
CA LEU A 350 -7.83 8.53 -20.47
C LEU A 350 -8.68 7.25 -20.44
N PHE A 351 -9.24 6.89 -19.30
CA PHE A 351 -10.21 5.81 -19.23
C PHE A 351 -11.53 6.28 -19.79
N ASN A 352 -12.03 5.59 -20.82
CA ASN A 352 -13.35 5.84 -21.35
C ASN A 352 -14.41 5.48 -20.30
N SER A 353 -15.55 6.17 -20.30
CA SER A 353 -16.70 5.81 -19.47
C SER A 353 -17.38 4.50 -19.90
N ASN A 354 -17.12 4.04 -21.12
CA ASN A 354 -17.54 2.75 -21.64
C ASN A 354 -16.32 1.89 -21.96
N PHE A 355 -16.08 0.86 -21.17
CA PHE A 355 -14.92 -0.02 -21.32
C PHE A 355 -15.00 -0.92 -22.56
N TRP A 356 -16.20 -1.19 -23.06
CA TRP A 356 -16.36 -1.89 -24.32
C TRP A 356 -15.80 -1.13 -25.54
N ASP A 357 -15.75 0.20 -25.45
CA ASP A 357 -15.23 1.06 -26.52
C ASP A 357 -13.73 1.35 -26.41
N MET A 358 -13.05 0.84 -25.35
CA MET A 358 -11.61 1.01 -25.16
C MET A 358 -10.83 0.24 -26.23
N SER A 359 -9.86 0.91 -26.84
CA SER A 359 -8.94 0.32 -27.81
C SER A 359 -7.55 0.05 -27.17
N ILE A 360 -6.73 -0.77 -27.85
CA ILE A 360 -5.31 -0.95 -27.47
C ILE A 360 -4.57 0.40 -27.46
N SER A 361 -4.94 1.35 -28.33
CA SER A 361 -4.33 2.67 -28.34
C SER A 361 -4.62 3.45 -27.06
N ASP A 362 -5.87 3.39 -26.56
CA ASP A 362 -6.27 4.06 -25.33
C ASP A 362 -5.57 3.45 -24.11
N ILE A 363 -5.49 2.12 -24.05
CA ILE A 363 -4.77 1.41 -22.97
C ILE A 363 -3.26 1.75 -22.97
N ASN A 364 -2.64 1.81 -24.16
CA ASN A 364 -1.25 2.21 -24.27
C ASN A 364 -1.03 3.69 -23.87
N ALA A 365 -1.99 4.58 -24.09
CA ALA A 365 -1.92 5.96 -23.64
C ALA A 365 -1.94 6.04 -22.10
N ILE A 366 -2.83 5.28 -21.43
CA ILE A 366 -2.87 5.19 -19.96
C ILE A 366 -1.55 4.63 -19.42
N LYS A 367 -1.09 3.50 -19.98
CA LYS A 367 0.17 2.86 -19.59
C LYS A 367 1.36 3.81 -19.73
N SER A 368 1.46 4.53 -20.85
CA SER A 368 2.53 5.50 -21.10
C SER A 368 2.49 6.66 -20.11
N ALA A 369 1.30 7.12 -19.71
CA ALA A 369 1.14 8.18 -18.72
C ALA A 369 1.61 7.73 -17.32
N LEU A 370 1.35 6.47 -16.93
CA LEU A 370 1.88 5.86 -15.71
C LEU A 370 3.40 5.72 -15.79
N GLN A 371 3.93 5.06 -16.84
CA GLN A 371 5.36 4.81 -17.02
C GLN A 371 6.20 6.09 -17.13
N ALA A 372 5.62 7.23 -17.47
CA ALA A 372 6.30 8.52 -17.45
C ALA A 372 6.54 9.05 -16.02
N LYS A 373 5.94 8.46 -15.00
CA LYS A 373 6.01 8.87 -13.59
C LYS A 373 6.64 7.80 -12.68
N TYR A 374 6.48 6.55 -13.01
CA TYR A 374 6.93 5.37 -12.30
C TYR A 374 7.90 4.55 -13.15
#